data_2a2cd4cf8a61c7bacb53ad71c55947d3
#
_entry.id   2a2cd4cf8a61c7bacb53ad71c55947d3
#
_cell.length_a   1.000
_cell.length_b   1.000
_cell.length_c   1.000
_cell.angle_alpha   90.00
_cell.angle_beta   90.00
_cell.angle_gamma   90.00
#
_symmetry.space_group_name_H-M   'P 1'
#
loop_
_entity.id
_entity.type
_entity.pdbx_description
1 polymer ?
#
loop_
_entity_poly.entity_id
_entity_poly.type
_entity_poly.pdbx_seq_one_letter_code
_entity_poly.pdbx_strand_id
1 'polypeptide(L)'
;GLSIQAQGARAAEIIVAGGCFWCVEADFEKVRGVGEAVSGYTGGRTANPTYKQVSRGGTGHYEAVSINYDPGTVSVRQLYDLFFRSVDPTDAGGQFCDRGESYRTAIFYTDAAQKSAAEAAKADAEKALGQKIVTPILPAKQFYRAEEYHQDYYKGSQRVVTRFGIVKQRDAYKRYRQGCGRDQRVKQLWGNAAPFVN
;
A
#
# COMPACT_ATOMS: atom_id res chain seq x y z
N GLY A 1 11.89 45.63 -5.90
CA GLY A 1 11.62 44.56 -4.93
C GLY A 1 11.34 43.28 -5.66
N LEU A 2 12.30 42.33 -5.68
CA LEU A 2 12.08 40.98 -6.17
C LEU A 2 11.28 40.20 -5.08
N SER A 3 10.03 39.93 -5.38
CA SER A 3 9.22 39.00 -4.59
C SER A 3 9.77 37.57 -4.80
N ILE A 4 10.50 37.08 -3.83
CA ILE A 4 10.80 35.64 -3.77
C ILE A 4 9.49 34.96 -3.42
N GLN A 5 8.82 34.41 -4.43
CA GLN A 5 7.74 33.47 -4.16
C GLN A 5 8.36 32.24 -3.53
N ALA A 6 8.05 32.00 -2.27
CA ALA A 6 8.35 30.73 -1.62
C ALA A 6 7.67 29.64 -2.43
N GLN A 7 8.46 28.85 -3.17
CA GLN A 7 7.95 27.64 -3.80
C GLN A 7 7.55 26.72 -2.63
N GLY A 8 6.23 26.48 -2.49
CA GLY A 8 5.73 25.50 -1.55
C GLY A 8 6.44 24.17 -1.76
N ALA A 9 6.79 23.48 -0.68
CA ALA A 9 7.41 22.17 -0.75
C ALA A 9 6.62 21.29 -1.71
N ARG A 10 7.27 20.77 -2.76
CA ARG A 10 6.64 19.81 -3.67
C ARG A 10 6.23 18.60 -2.88
N ALA A 11 4.96 18.20 -2.98
CA ALA A 11 4.50 16.93 -2.44
C ALA A 11 5.37 15.83 -3.04
N ALA A 12 5.93 15.00 -2.19
CA ALA A 12 6.68 13.82 -2.58
C ALA A 12 5.73 12.62 -2.68
N GLU A 13 6.16 11.58 -3.39
CA GLU A 13 5.36 10.40 -3.66
C GLU A 13 6.19 9.14 -3.45
N ILE A 14 5.59 8.13 -2.81
CA ILE A 14 6.10 6.76 -2.83
C ILE A 14 5.05 5.82 -3.42
N ILE A 15 5.50 4.69 -3.97
CA ILE A 15 4.62 3.66 -4.54
C ILE A 15 4.96 2.34 -3.87
N VAL A 16 3.95 1.72 -3.24
CA VAL A 16 4.08 0.46 -2.53
C VAL A 16 2.94 -0.49 -2.88
N ALA A 17 3.23 -1.79 -2.85
CA ALA A 17 2.24 -2.85 -2.99
C ALA A 17 2.19 -3.67 -1.70
N GLY A 18 1.03 -3.79 -1.10
CA GLY A 18 0.85 -4.46 0.19
C GLY A 18 -0.38 -5.36 0.25
N GLY A 19 -0.68 -6.06 -0.85
CA GLY A 19 -1.89 -6.85 -0.99
C GLY A 19 -3.08 -6.00 -1.41
N CYS A 20 -4.23 -6.21 -0.80
CA CYS A 20 -5.42 -5.42 -1.12
C CYS A 20 -5.16 -3.92 -0.97
N PHE A 21 -5.29 -3.18 -2.06
CA PHE A 21 -5.01 -1.74 -2.03
C PHE A 21 -6.01 -0.92 -1.21
N TRP A 22 -7.22 -1.41 -0.97
CA TRP A 22 -8.15 -0.74 -0.05
C TRP A 22 -7.58 -0.64 1.37
N CYS A 23 -6.88 -1.68 1.82
CA CYS A 23 -6.27 -1.72 3.16
C CYS A 23 -5.05 -0.80 3.25
N VAL A 24 -4.21 -0.83 2.23
CA VAL A 24 -3.00 0.03 2.18
C VAL A 24 -3.40 1.51 2.13
N GLU A 25 -4.38 1.85 1.30
CA GLU A 25 -4.93 3.21 1.23
C GLU A 25 -5.49 3.65 2.58
N ALA A 26 -6.32 2.81 3.22
CA ALA A 26 -6.89 3.10 4.54
C ALA A 26 -5.82 3.34 5.60
N ASP A 27 -4.80 2.50 5.63
CA ASP A 27 -3.74 2.59 6.63
C ASP A 27 -2.91 3.87 6.46
N PHE A 28 -2.46 4.14 5.23
CA PHE A 28 -1.55 5.27 5.00
C PHE A 28 -2.25 6.62 5.05
N GLU A 29 -3.53 6.72 4.72
CA GLU A 29 -4.26 7.98 4.88
C GLU A 29 -4.45 8.39 6.34
N LYS A 30 -4.20 7.50 7.31
CA LYS A 30 -4.15 7.82 8.75
C LYS A 30 -2.82 8.42 9.20
N VAL A 31 -1.78 8.35 8.39
CA VAL A 31 -0.46 8.79 8.76
C VAL A 31 -0.37 10.32 8.66
N ARG A 32 0.10 10.96 9.74
CA ARG A 32 0.33 12.41 9.72
C ARG A 32 1.40 12.75 8.67
N GLY A 33 1.09 13.69 7.81
CA GLY A 33 1.95 14.10 6.70
C GLY A 33 1.60 13.42 5.38
N VAL A 34 0.75 12.39 5.38
CA VAL A 34 0.21 11.80 4.17
C VAL A 34 -1.03 12.59 3.74
N GLY A 35 -1.05 12.99 2.49
CA GLY A 35 -2.20 13.64 1.87
C GLY A 35 -3.12 12.60 1.24
N GLU A 36 -3.05 12.46 -0.07
CA GLU A 36 -3.87 11.51 -0.82
C GLU A 36 -3.11 10.22 -1.09
N ALA A 37 -3.76 9.07 -0.91
CA ALA A 37 -3.31 7.78 -1.36
C ALA A 37 -4.21 7.30 -2.50
N VAL A 38 -3.62 6.91 -3.61
CA VAL A 38 -4.34 6.53 -4.84
C VAL A 38 -4.08 5.06 -5.13
N SER A 39 -5.14 4.27 -5.19
CA SER A 39 -5.07 2.85 -5.56
C SER A 39 -4.87 2.68 -7.07
N GLY A 40 -4.05 1.72 -7.46
CA GLY A 40 -3.74 1.48 -8.86
C GLY A 40 -2.99 0.18 -9.11
N TYR A 41 -2.47 0.07 -10.32
CA TYR A 41 -1.77 -1.12 -10.81
C TYR A 41 -0.42 -0.71 -11.38
N THR A 42 0.62 -1.47 -11.04
CA THR A 42 1.97 -1.20 -11.56
C THR A 42 2.87 -2.44 -11.48
N GLY A 43 3.99 -2.38 -12.17
CA GLY A 43 5.02 -3.42 -12.14
C GLY A 43 4.84 -4.50 -13.19
N GLY A 44 3.75 -4.50 -13.93
CA GLY A 44 3.43 -5.49 -14.95
C GLY A 44 3.65 -5.02 -16.39
N ARG A 45 3.06 -5.78 -17.33
CA ARG A 45 3.25 -5.59 -18.77
C ARG A 45 2.03 -5.02 -19.49
N THR A 46 0.83 -5.33 -19.02
CA THR A 46 -0.43 -4.95 -19.69
C THR A 46 -0.64 -3.43 -19.58
N ALA A 47 -0.81 -2.75 -20.69
CA ALA A 47 -1.14 -1.34 -20.72
C ALA A 47 -2.61 -1.12 -20.34
N ASN A 48 -2.88 -0.06 -19.59
CA ASN A 48 -4.23 0.32 -19.17
C ASN A 48 -5.04 -0.88 -18.61
N PRO A 49 -4.49 -1.61 -17.62
CA PRO A 49 -5.15 -2.81 -17.12
C PRO A 49 -6.45 -2.49 -16.40
N THR A 50 -7.38 -3.42 -16.45
CA THR A 50 -8.59 -3.38 -15.62
C THR A 50 -8.41 -4.21 -14.36
N TYR A 51 -9.22 -3.95 -13.36
CA TYR A 51 -9.25 -4.77 -12.13
C TYR A 51 -9.47 -6.25 -12.44
N LYS A 52 -10.38 -6.53 -13.36
CA LYS A 52 -10.68 -7.90 -13.80
C LYS A 52 -9.46 -8.60 -14.41
N GLN A 53 -8.70 -7.90 -15.25
CA GLN A 53 -7.48 -8.45 -15.83
C GLN A 53 -6.41 -8.71 -14.78
N VAL A 54 -6.18 -7.75 -13.89
CA VAL A 54 -5.15 -7.85 -12.86
C VAL A 54 -5.48 -8.96 -11.84
N SER A 55 -6.72 -9.02 -11.38
CA SER A 55 -7.14 -10.04 -10.41
C SER A 55 -7.16 -11.45 -10.99
N ARG A 56 -7.34 -11.59 -12.30
CA ARG A 56 -7.23 -12.90 -12.99
C ARG A 56 -5.80 -13.42 -13.01
N GLY A 57 -4.80 -12.52 -12.93
CA GLY A 57 -3.39 -12.85 -13.09
C GLY A 57 -2.93 -12.85 -14.55
N GLY A 58 -1.62 -12.92 -14.75
CA GLY A 58 -0.99 -12.94 -16.09
C GLY A 58 -0.60 -11.55 -16.61
N THR A 59 -1.03 -10.46 -15.97
CA THR A 59 -0.62 -9.11 -16.35
C THR A 59 0.75 -8.73 -15.79
N GLY A 60 1.20 -9.39 -14.74
CA GLY A 60 2.40 -9.05 -13.97
C GLY A 60 2.20 -7.88 -13.01
N HIS A 61 1.06 -7.21 -13.05
CA HIS A 61 0.80 -6.06 -12.18
C HIS A 61 0.52 -6.45 -10.74
N TYR A 62 0.94 -5.57 -9.83
CA TYR A 62 0.59 -5.56 -8.42
C TYR A 62 -0.58 -4.63 -8.20
N GLU A 63 -1.46 -4.93 -7.24
CA GLU A 63 -2.27 -3.90 -6.64
C GLU A 63 -1.35 -3.02 -5.79
N ALA A 64 -1.30 -1.75 -6.10
CA ALA A 64 -0.36 -0.81 -5.50
C ALA A 64 -1.05 0.49 -5.12
N VAL A 65 -0.39 1.26 -4.26
CA VAL A 65 -0.87 2.56 -3.82
C VAL A 65 0.22 3.59 -4.03
N SER A 66 -0.14 4.70 -4.68
CA SER A 66 0.67 5.90 -4.77
C SER A 66 0.33 6.79 -3.58
N ILE A 67 1.32 7.06 -2.73
CA ILE A 67 1.14 7.78 -1.48
C ILE A 67 1.82 9.13 -1.58
N ASN A 68 1.02 10.19 -1.62
CA ASN A 68 1.51 11.56 -1.61
C ASN A 68 1.73 12.01 -0.17
N TYR A 69 2.89 12.60 0.13
CA TYR A 69 3.22 13.00 1.48
C TYR A 69 4.01 14.30 1.51
N ASP A 70 3.97 14.97 2.66
CA ASP A 70 4.77 16.16 2.95
C ASP A 70 6.10 15.72 3.60
N PRO A 71 7.24 15.85 2.90
CA PRO A 71 8.53 15.45 3.44
C PRO A 71 9.00 16.31 4.63
N GLY A 72 8.38 17.47 4.84
CA GLY A 72 8.60 18.29 6.03
C GLY A 72 7.95 17.73 7.29
N THR A 73 6.97 16.84 7.15
CA THR A 73 6.21 16.25 8.26
C THR A 73 6.58 14.79 8.50
N VAL A 74 6.76 14.00 7.44
CA VAL A 74 7.11 12.58 7.52
C VAL A 74 8.17 12.25 6.48
N SER A 75 9.18 11.46 6.86
CA SER A 75 10.25 11.07 5.93
C SER A 75 9.90 9.83 5.13
N VAL A 76 10.57 9.64 4.00
CA VAL A 76 10.45 8.43 3.19
C VAL A 76 10.82 7.18 4.01
N ARG A 77 11.86 7.26 4.85
CA ARG A 77 12.26 6.15 5.72
C ARG A 77 11.17 5.79 6.71
N GLN A 78 10.53 6.78 7.35
CA GLN A 78 9.42 6.54 8.26
C GLN A 78 8.25 5.85 7.56
N LEU A 79 7.94 6.26 6.33
CA LEU A 79 6.87 5.62 5.54
C LEU A 79 7.19 4.16 5.21
N TYR A 80 8.44 3.85 4.84
CA TYR A 80 8.82 2.47 4.59
C TYR A 80 8.85 1.61 5.85
N ASP A 81 9.25 2.17 6.98
CA ASP A 81 9.16 1.46 8.26
C ASP A 81 7.70 1.13 8.61
N LEU A 82 6.79 2.08 8.43
CA LEU A 82 5.35 1.85 8.60
C LEU A 82 4.81 0.81 7.62
N PHE A 83 5.28 0.83 6.37
CA PHE A 83 4.88 -0.13 5.35
C PHE A 83 5.18 -1.57 5.79
N PHE A 84 6.39 -1.87 6.23
CA PHE A 84 6.75 -3.21 6.67
C PHE A 84 5.94 -3.67 7.88
N ARG A 85 5.46 -2.74 8.70
CA ARG A 85 4.59 -3.04 9.86
C ARG A 85 3.11 -3.11 9.51
N SER A 86 2.75 -2.84 8.28
CA SER A 86 1.36 -2.86 7.79
C SER A 86 1.01 -4.11 6.99
N VAL A 87 2.01 -4.93 6.66
CA VAL A 87 1.89 -6.12 5.81
C VAL A 87 2.51 -7.34 6.48
N ASP A 88 2.32 -8.51 5.90
CA ASP A 88 3.13 -9.70 6.19
C ASP A 88 4.27 -9.77 5.17
N PRO A 89 5.46 -9.23 5.47
CA PRO A 89 6.55 -9.16 4.51
C PRO A 89 7.29 -10.50 4.36
N THR A 90 6.87 -11.53 5.07
CA THR A 90 7.42 -12.89 4.99
C THR A 90 6.65 -13.78 4.02
N ASP A 91 5.52 -13.32 3.50
CA ASP A 91 4.62 -14.10 2.63
C ASP A 91 4.84 -13.73 1.16
N ALA A 92 5.41 -14.68 0.41
CA ALA A 92 5.71 -14.49 -1.01
C ALA A 92 4.53 -14.78 -1.96
N GLY A 93 3.46 -15.40 -1.48
CA GLY A 93 2.34 -15.87 -2.31
C GLY A 93 1.13 -14.95 -2.33
N GLY A 94 1.18 -13.84 -1.64
CA GLY A 94 0.06 -12.91 -1.50
C GLY A 94 0.06 -12.26 -0.13
N GLN A 95 -1.11 -11.79 0.30
CA GLN A 95 -1.29 -11.19 1.61
C GLN A 95 -2.60 -11.64 2.23
N PHE A 96 -2.50 -12.22 3.41
CA PHE A 96 -3.65 -12.69 4.19
C PHE A 96 -4.53 -13.66 3.38
N CYS A 97 -5.82 -13.39 3.20
CA CYS A 97 -6.68 -14.27 2.41
C CYS A 97 -6.57 -14.03 0.89
N ASP A 98 -5.89 -12.97 0.46
CA ASP A 98 -5.69 -12.66 -0.95
C ASP A 98 -4.42 -13.34 -1.46
N ARG A 99 -4.59 -14.24 -2.42
CA ARG A 99 -3.50 -15.04 -2.95
C ARG A 99 -3.31 -14.79 -4.44
N GLY A 100 -2.07 -14.79 -4.87
CA GLY A 100 -1.73 -14.68 -6.27
C GLY A 100 -0.87 -13.45 -6.61
N GLU A 101 -0.57 -13.33 -7.89
CA GLU A 101 0.39 -12.38 -8.45
C GLU A 101 0.12 -10.92 -8.06
N SER A 102 -1.13 -10.49 -8.12
CA SER A 102 -1.49 -9.09 -7.85
C SER A 102 -1.41 -8.70 -6.38
N TYR A 103 -1.36 -9.66 -5.47
CA TYR A 103 -1.38 -9.42 -4.02
C TYR A 103 -0.03 -9.60 -3.35
N ARG A 104 1.04 -9.67 -4.13
CA ARG A 104 2.41 -9.70 -3.60
C ARG A 104 2.81 -8.34 -3.04
N THR A 105 3.73 -8.34 -2.08
CA THR A 105 4.33 -7.10 -1.55
C THR A 105 5.48 -6.63 -2.44
N ALA A 106 5.65 -5.33 -2.56
CA ALA A 106 6.79 -4.70 -3.23
C ALA A 106 6.93 -3.23 -2.83
N ILE A 107 8.13 -2.70 -2.94
CA ILE A 107 8.40 -1.26 -2.92
C ILE A 107 8.96 -0.88 -4.29
N PHE A 108 8.35 0.14 -4.91
CA PHE A 108 8.78 0.65 -6.21
C PHE A 108 9.47 1.99 -6.02
N TYR A 109 10.78 2.04 -6.21
CA TYR A 109 11.55 3.27 -6.03
C TYR A 109 11.62 4.09 -7.32
N THR A 110 11.60 5.42 -7.19
CA THR A 110 11.71 6.36 -8.30
C THR A 110 13.08 7.03 -8.37
N ASP A 111 13.87 6.95 -7.30
CA ASP A 111 15.21 7.51 -7.23
C ASP A 111 16.12 6.72 -6.27
N ALA A 112 17.40 7.08 -6.27
CA ALA A 112 18.40 6.39 -5.45
C ALA A 112 18.16 6.56 -3.95
N ALA A 113 17.64 7.71 -3.52
CA ALA A 113 17.34 7.97 -2.12
C ALA A 113 16.20 7.07 -1.61
N GLN A 114 15.16 6.87 -2.41
CA GLN A 114 14.10 5.92 -2.09
C GLN A 114 14.63 4.49 -2.01
N LYS A 115 15.43 4.08 -2.98
CA LYS A 115 16.04 2.74 -2.98
C LYS A 115 16.85 2.49 -1.72
N SER A 116 17.72 3.42 -1.36
CA SER A 116 18.56 3.33 -0.16
C SER A 116 17.73 3.26 1.12
N ALA A 117 16.71 4.11 1.25
CA ALA A 117 15.82 4.10 2.40
C ALA A 117 15.01 2.80 2.50
N ALA A 118 14.55 2.27 1.37
CA ALA A 118 13.82 1.00 1.33
C ALA A 118 14.70 -0.18 1.74
N GLU A 119 15.93 -0.24 1.25
CA GLU A 119 16.91 -1.28 1.62
C GLU A 119 17.21 -1.24 3.12
N ALA A 120 17.42 -0.05 3.68
CA ALA A 120 17.68 0.12 5.11
C ALA A 120 16.47 -0.28 5.96
N ALA A 121 15.27 0.11 5.57
CA ALA A 121 14.03 -0.27 6.25
C ALA A 121 13.81 -1.79 6.23
N LYS A 122 14.08 -2.42 5.08
CA LYS A 122 13.99 -3.88 4.92
C LYS A 122 14.98 -4.61 5.83
N ALA A 123 16.23 -4.16 5.87
CA ALA A 123 17.27 -4.75 6.72
C ALA A 123 16.89 -4.66 8.21
N ASP A 124 16.39 -3.50 8.65
CA ASP A 124 15.96 -3.30 10.03
C ASP A 124 14.72 -4.15 10.37
N ALA A 125 13.79 -4.30 9.45
CA ALA A 125 12.62 -5.14 9.63
C ALA A 125 13.00 -6.63 9.72
N GLU A 126 13.92 -7.11 8.89
CA GLU A 126 14.44 -8.48 8.98
C GLU A 126 15.08 -8.74 10.34
N LYS A 127 15.89 -7.80 10.82
CA LYS A 127 16.53 -7.89 12.13
C LYS A 127 15.49 -7.92 13.25
N ALA A 128 14.50 -7.04 13.20
CA ALA A 128 13.45 -6.95 14.21
C ALA A 128 12.58 -8.20 14.27
N LEU A 129 12.22 -8.76 13.13
CA LEU A 129 11.38 -9.97 13.04
C LEU A 129 12.17 -11.27 13.23
N GLY A 130 13.48 -11.25 13.02
CA GLY A 130 14.29 -12.47 12.99
C GLY A 130 13.92 -13.42 11.86
N GLN A 131 13.35 -12.91 10.77
CA GLN A 131 12.87 -13.67 9.63
C GLN A 131 13.26 -12.96 8.32
N LYS A 132 13.41 -13.73 7.26
CA LYS A 132 13.66 -13.19 5.92
C LYS A 132 12.42 -12.48 5.39
N ILE A 133 12.62 -11.26 4.91
CA ILE A 133 11.59 -10.49 4.21
C ILE A 133 11.69 -10.75 2.71
N VAL A 134 10.57 -11.16 2.11
CA VAL A 134 10.48 -11.51 0.69
C VAL A 134 10.07 -10.34 -0.20
N THR A 135 9.76 -9.18 0.38
CA THR A 135 9.35 -7.98 -0.34
C THR A 135 10.48 -7.47 -1.23
N PRO A 136 10.34 -7.48 -2.57
CA PRO A 136 11.36 -6.93 -3.45
C PRO A 136 11.33 -5.41 -3.47
N ILE A 137 12.48 -4.81 -3.74
CA ILE A 137 12.65 -3.37 -3.96
C ILE A 137 12.97 -3.20 -5.44
N LEU A 138 12.02 -2.68 -6.20
CA LEU A 138 12.03 -2.67 -7.66
C LEU A 138 12.00 -1.24 -8.20
N PRO A 139 12.63 -0.98 -9.37
CA PRO A 139 12.49 0.31 -10.02
C PRO A 139 11.03 0.53 -10.46
N ALA A 140 10.55 1.76 -10.28
CA ALA A 140 9.17 2.11 -10.64
C ALA A 140 8.94 1.99 -12.14
N LYS A 141 7.76 1.49 -12.49
CA LYS A 141 7.21 1.44 -13.84
C LYS A 141 5.97 2.31 -13.92
N GLN A 142 5.31 2.34 -15.07
CA GLN A 142 4.06 3.06 -15.24
C GLN A 142 3.04 2.66 -14.19
N PHE A 143 2.49 3.65 -13.50
CA PHE A 143 1.40 3.47 -12.56
C PHE A 143 0.08 3.78 -13.26
N TYR A 144 -0.85 2.84 -13.21
CA TYR A 144 -2.18 2.99 -13.78
C TYR A 144 -3.19 3.13 -12.65
N ARG A 145 -3.82 4.31 -12.54
CA ARG A 145 -4.86 4.56 -11.55
C ARG A 145 -5.98 3.52 -11.71
N ALA A 146 -6.38 2.90 -10.60
CA ALA A 146 -7.52 1.97 -10.59
C ALA A 146 -8.84 2.71 -10.81
N GLU A 147 -9.84 1.96 -11.18
CA GLU A 147 -11.19 2.45 -11.42
C GLU A 147 -11.70 3.27 -10.23
N GLU A 148 -12.51 4.26 -10.49
CA GLU A 148 -12.94 5.25 -9.48
C GLU A 148 -13.63 4.60 -8.29
N TYR A 149 -14.39 3.52 -8.49
CA TYR A 149 -15.08 2.84 -7.41
C TYR A 149 -14.14 2.18 -6.39
N HIS A 150 -12.86 1.97 -6.71
CA HIS A 150 -11.83 1.48 -5.79
C HIS A 150 -11.23 2.59 -4.93
N GLN A 151 -11.30 3.86 -5.41
CA GLN A 151 -10.73 4.96 -4.66
C GLN A 151 -11.57 5.25 -3.41
N ASP A 152 -10.90 5.44 -2.27
CA ASP A 152 -11.56 5.72 -0.99
C ASP A 152 -12.62 4.67 -0.58
N TYR A 153 -12.46 3.44 -1.04
CA TYR A 153 -13.42 2.35 -0.80
C TYR A 153 -13.70 2.16 0.70
N TYR A 154 -12.66 2.22 1.52
CA TYR A 154 -12.76 1.99 2.97
C TYR A 154 -13.65 2.99 3.71
N LYS A 155 -13.91 4.15 3.14
CA LYS A 155 -14.80 5.18 3.70
C LYS A 155 -16.01 5.48 2.81
N GLY A 156 -16.20 4.67 1.76
CA GLY A 156 -17.22 4.89 0.75
C GLY A 156 -18.64 4.63 1.24
N SER A 157 -19.59 5.39 0.71
CA SER A 157 -21.02 5.25 0.99
C SER A 157 -21.79 4.59 -0.15
N GLN A 158 -21.12 4.30 -1.27
CA GLN A 158 -21.74 3.59 -2.39
C GLN A 158 -22.17 2.19 -1.96
N ARG A 159 -23.35 1.77 -2.39
CA ARG A 159 -23.89 0.43 -2.06
C ARG A 159 -23.28 -0.63 -2.97
N VAL A 160 -22.89 -1.75 -2.38
CA VAL A 160 -22.34 -2.91 -3.10
C VAL A 160 -23.08 -4.17 -2.68
N VAL A 161 -23.21 -5.11 -3.63
CA VAL A 161 -23.82 -6.41 -3.39
C VAL A 161 -22.77 -7.35 -2.81
N THR A 162 -23.06 -7.93 -1.65
CA THR A 162 -22.20 -8.91 -1.00
C THR A 162 -22.99 -10.16 -0.64
N ARG A 163 -22.32 -11.22 -0.20
CA ARG A 163 -22.99 -12.40 0.36
C ARG A 163 -23.80 -12.10 1.63
N PHE A 164 -23.57 -10.95 2.25
CA PHE A 164 -24.32 -10.49 3.42
C PHE A 164 -25.44 -9.51 3.06
N GLY A 165 -25.74 -9.36 1.76
CA GLY A 165 -26.74 -8.44 1.23
C GLY A 165 -26.11 -7.17 0.66
N ILE A 166 -26.95 -6.15 0.47
CA ILE A 166 -26.52 -4.84 -0.04
C ILE A 166 -26.03 -4.00 1.14
N VAL A 167 -24.76 -3.62 1.12
CA VAL A 167 -24.11 -2.84 2.18
C VAL A 167 -23.31 -1.69 1.57
N LYS A 168 -22.94 -0.70 2.38
CA LYS A 168 -22.05 0.38 1.95
C LYS A 168 -20.62 -0.15 1.81
N GLN A 169 -19.84 0.44 0.91
CA GLN A 169 -18.42 0.08 0.69
C GLN A 169 -17.66 0.03 2.02
N ARG A 170 -17.79 1.03 2.87
CA ARG A 170 -17.10 1.08 4.18
C ARG A 170 -17.42 -0.11 5.08
N ASP A 171 -18.64 -0.62 5.03
CA ASP A 171 -19.06 -1.77 5.83
C ASP A 171 -18.57 -3.08 5.22
N ALA A 172 -18.60 -3.19 3.89
CA ALA A 172 -18.01 -4.31 3.16
C ALA A 172 -16.51 -4.40 3.45
N TYR A 173 -15.82 -3.27 3.43
CA TYR A 173 -14.39 -3.18 3.74
C TYR A 173 -14.06 -3.68 5.15
N LYS A 174 -14.79 -3.24 6.16
CA LYS A 174 -14.56 -3.65 7.55
C LYS A 174 -14.70 -5.17 7.72
N ARG A 175 -15.75 -5.74 7.14
CA ARG A 175 -15.99 -7.20 7.16
C ARG A 175 -14.90 -7.97 6.44
N TYR A 176 -14.48 -7.47 5.28
CA TYR A 176 -13.41 -8.06 4.49
C TYR A 176 -12.08 -8.07 5.28
N ARG A 177 -11.67 -6.92 5.80
CA ARG A 177 -10.40 -6.80 6.55
C ARG A 177 -10.40 -7.68 7.79
N GLN A 178 -11.48 -7.69 8.53
CA GLN A 178 -11.64 -8.53 9.73
C GLN A 178 -11.63 -10.02 9.35
N GLY A 179 -12.38 -10.41 8.34
CA GLY A 179 -12.49 -11.80 7.90
C GLY A 179 -11.18 -12.36 7.34
N CYS A 180 -10.36 -11.53 6.71
CA CYS A 180 -9.07 -11.94 6.16
C CYS A 180 -7.94 -11.99 7.20
N GLY A 181 -8.15 -11.45 8.39
CA GLY A 181 -7.19 -11.56 9.50
C GLY A 181 -5.94 -10.69 9.36
N ARG A 182 -6.01 -9.60 8.60
CA ARG A 182 -4.86 -8.70 8.41
C ARG A 182 -4.33 -8.18 9.73
N ASP A 183 -5.18 -7.58 10.56
CA ASP A 183 -4.77 -7.00 11.83
C ASP A 183 -4.23 -8.05 12.80
N GLN A 184 -4.84 -9.24 12.84
CA GLN A 184 -4.37 -10.34 13.66
C GLN A 184 -2.94 -10.77 13.30
N ARG A 185 -2.67 -10.93 12.00
CA ARG A 185 -1.35 -11.37 11.53
C ARG A 185 -0.28 -10.32 11.76
N VAL A 186 -0.57 -9.06 11.45
CA VAL A 186 0.37 -7.95 11.68
C VAL A 186 0.68 -7.80 13.16
N LYS A 187 -0.31 -7.99 14.02
CA LYS A 187 -0.13 -7.98 15.47
C LYS A 187 0.72 -9.16 15.96
N GLN A 188 0.57 -10.35 15.38
CA GLN A 188 1.43 -11.49 15.67
C GLN A 188 2.90 -11.18 15.35
N LEU A 189 3.16 -10.52 14.22
CA LEU A 189 4.52 -10.17 13.78
C LEU A 189 5.14 -9.05 14.61
N TRP A 190 4.39 -8.00 14.89
CA TRP A 190 4.92 -6.74 15.43
C TRP A 190 4.43 -6.40 16.84
N GLY A 191 3.42 -7.09 17.35
CA GLY A 191 2.87 -6.80 18.67
C GLY A 191 2.39 -5.34 18.78
N ASN A 192 2.81 -4.67 19.83
CA ASN A 192 2.45 -3.26 20.07
C ASN A 192 3.08 -2.28 19.08
N ALA A 193 4.05 -2.71 18.29
CA ALA A 193 4.67 -1.89 17.25
C ALA A 193 3.86 -1.88 15.93
N ALA A 194 2.75 -2.63 15.83
CA ALA A 194 1.84 -2.60 14.70
C ALA A 194 1.03 -1.28 14.72
N PRO A 195 1.22 -0.38 13.71
CA PRO A 195 0.70 0.99 13.83
C PRO A 195 -0.79 1.14 13.47
N PHE A 196 -1.34 0.19 12.70
CA PHE A 196 -2.69 0.33 12.10
C PHE A 196 -3.69 -0.71 12.60
N VAL A 197 -3.37 -1.39 13.66
CA VAL A 197 -4.23 -2.40 14.28
C VAL A 197 -5.18 -1.73 15.28
N ASN A 198 -6.45 -2.02 15.15
CA ASN A 198 -7.48 -1.58 16.09
C ASN A 198 -7.74 -2.64 17.17
#